data_b9fc8033e77ad6ac8509659fc5331411
#
_entry.id   b9fc8033e77ad6ac8509659fc5331411
#
_cell.length_a   1.000
_cell.length_b   1.000
_cell.length_c   1.000
_cell.angle_alpha   90.00
_cell.angle_beta   90.00
_cell.angle_gamma   90.00
#
_symmetry.space_group_name_H-M   'P 1'
#
loop_
_entity.id
_entity.type
_entity.pdbx_description
1 polymer ?
#
loop_
_entity_poly.entity_id
_entity_poly.type
_entity_poly.pdbx_seq_one_letter_code
_entity_poly.pdbx_strand_id
1 'polypeptide(L)'
;MPTIASDLAIEPLASAVPEVPMRVLAAEDNPVSQSILRTMLTKWGYEAVMASDGNEALRVLEGENPPRLAVLDWMMPGMDGVDVCRKIRSSNREPYIYILLLTARTESEDLIEGMDAGADDYLTKPFNAHELRVRIRAGRRILDLQEELLKAREALREQATHDGLTGLWNYTTILEKLQDELARAVREGHAVSVLIVDLDRFKAVNDTYGHLAGDAVLRDAGRRMKAVVRRYDAVGRYGGEEFLIVLPGCDLAQAALQAERVREALAAAPFATAAMPLQVTCSIGVACSVGRAPNALVREADEALYRAKEQGRNRVAGGGTDGARFVVCWDGPPAREIS
;
A
#
# COMPACT_ATOMS: atom_id res chain seq x y z
N MET A 1 -10.13 55.51 25.92
CA MET A 1 -10.28 54.06 25.83
C MET A 1 -11.00 53.74 24.55
N PRO A 2 -10.34 53.33 23.48
CA PRO A 2 -11.03 52.77 22.31
C PRO A 2 -11.00 51.26 22.38
N THR A 3 -12.16 50.64 22.24
CA THR A 3 -12.46 49.26 22.16
C THR A 3 -11.98 48.68 20.84
N ILE A 4 -11.05 47.74 20.87
CA ILE A 4 -10.62 46.96 19.71
C ILE A 4 -11.50 45.72 19.63
N ALA A 5 -12.45 45.71 18.73
CA ALA A 5 -13.16 44.54 18.27
C ALA A 5 -12.39 43.95 17.07
N SER A 6 -11.70 42.87 17.25
CA SER A 6 -11.08 42.12 16.17
C SER A 6 -12.07 41.08 15.66
N ASP A 7 -12.70 41.37 14.53
CA ASP A 7 -13.40 40.39 13.70
C ASP A 7 -12.38 39.40 13.09
N LEU A 8 -12.24 38.27 13.68
CA LEU A 8 -11.65 37.08 13.04
C LEU A 8 -12.76 36.37 12.25
N ALA A 9 -12.96 36.79 11.03
CA ALA A 9 -13.73 36.03 10.06
C ALA A 9 -12.94 34.77 9.71
N ILE A 10 -13.39 33.63 10.25
CA ILE A 10 -12.98 32.31 9.80
C ILE A 10 -13.67 32.09 8.44
N GLU A 11 -12.94 32.29 7.35
CA GLU A 11 -13.38 31.87 6.03
C GLU A 11 -13.49 30.31 6.04
N PRO A 12 -14.62 29.75 5.59
CA PRO A 12 -14.72 28.30 5.41
C PRO A 12 -13.87 27.91 4.19
N LEU A 13 -12.79 27.15 4.41
CA LEU A 13 -12.07 26.44 3.36
C LEU A 13 -13.01 25.38 2.76
N ALA A 14 -13.80 25.80 1.78
CA ALA A 14 -14.62 24.92 0.95
C ALA A 14 -13.94 24.76 -0.40
N SER A 15 -12.99 23.84 -0.53
CA SER A 15 -12.71 23.20 -1.81
C SER A 15 -13.54 21.91 -1.86
N ALA A 16 -14.82 22.04 -2.16
CA ALA A 16 -15.68 20.91 -2.48
C ALA A 16 -15.26 20.39 -3.86
N VAL A 17 -14.41 19.37 -3.89
CA VAL A 17 -14.37 18.44 -5.01
C VAL A 17 -15.79 17.88 -5.11
N PRO A 18 -16.45 17.86 -6.30
CA PRO A 18 -17.79 17.30 -6.43
C PRO A 18 -17.74 15.84 -5.97
N GLU A 19 -18.33 15.55 -4.81
CA GLU A 19 -18.47 14.18 -4.35
C GLU A 19 -19.31 13.44 -5.38
N VAL A 20 -18.74 12.44 -6.03
CA VAL A 20 -19.47 11.51 -6.90
C VAL A 20 -20.56 10.88 -6.05
N PRO A 21 -21.84 11.00 -6.46
CA PRO A 21 -22.94 10.50 -5.65
C PRO A 21 -22.76 9.00 -5.39
N MET A 22 -22.94 8.58 -4.13
CA MET A 22 -22.86 7.18 -3.75
C MET A 22 -23.92 6.38 -4.49
N ARG A 23 -23.51 5.28 -5.12
CA ARG A 23 -24.39 4.35 -5.81
C ARG A 23 -25.11 3.45 -4.80
N VAL A 24 -26.44 3.30 -4.95
CA VAL A 24 -27.28 2.43 -4.13
C VAL A 24 -28.07 1.52 -5.06
N LEU A 25 -27.92 0.21 -4.89
CA LEU A 25 -28.79 -0.76 -5.56
C LEU A 25 -30.14 -0.79 -4.87
N ALA A 26 -31.21 -0.75 -5.63
CA ALA A 26 -32.56 -1.05 -5.15
C ALA A 26 -33.17 -2.15 -6.04
N ALA A 27 -33.41 -3.32 -5.46
CA ALA A 27 -34.02 -4.45 -6.12
C ALA A 27 -35.45 -4.64 -5.61
N GLU A 28 -36.40 -4.57 -6.51
CA GLU A 28 -37.85 -4.64 -6.24
C GLU A 28 -38.54 -5.08 -7.53
N ASP A 29 -39.48 -6.02 -7.48
CA ASP A 29 -40.15 -6.56 -8.67
C ASP A 29 -41.32 -5.69 -9.12
N ASN A 30 -41.96 -4.95 -8.21
CA ASN A 30 -43.07 -4.08 -8.53
C ASN A 30 -42.63 -2.76 -9.16
N PRO A 31 -43.03 -2.42 -10.41
CA PRO A 31 -42.59 -1.21 -11.10
C PRO A 31 -42.96 0.10 -10.38
N VAL A 32 -44.07 0.13 -9.67
CA VAL A 32 -44.52 1.31 -8.90
C VAL A 32 -43.58 1.53 -7.71
N SER A 33 -43.32 0.47 -6.96
CA SER A 33 -42.39 0.50 -5.81
C SER A 33 -40.98 0.86 -6.26
N GLN A 34 -40.50 0.32 -7.40
CA GLN A 34 -39.22 0.72 -8.01
C GLN A 34 -39.15 2.23 -8.29
N SER A 35 -40.19 2.79 -8.91
CA SER A 35 -40.23 4.22 -9.24
C SER A 35 -40.21 5.09 -7.97
N ILE A 36 -40.88 4.65 -6.93
CA ILE A 36 -40.88 5.33 -5.63
C ILE A 36 -39.50 5.27 -5.00
N LEU A 37 -38.88 4.09 -4.93
CA LEU A 37 -37.51 3.92 -4.37
C LEU A 37 -36.50 4.75 -5.13
N ARG A 38 -36.52 4.71 -6.48
CA ARG A 38 -35.66 5.53 -7.33
C ARG A 38 -35.81 7.02 -7.01
N THR A 39 -37.04 7.51 -6.94
CA THR A 39 -37.32 8.92 -6.66
C THR A 39 -36.83 9.32 -5.27
N MET A 40 -37.03 8.49 -4.27
CA MET A 40 -36.54 8.74 -2.90
C MET A 40 -35.04 8.79 -2.84
N LEU A 41 -34.33 7.80 -3.41
CA LEU A 41 -32.87 7.72 -3.43
C LEU A 41 -32.25 8.92 -4.14
N THR A 42 -32.75 9.25 -5.34
CA THR A 42 -32.29 10.41 -6.11
C THR A 42 -32.50 11.73 -5.36
N LYS A 43 -33.68 11.90 -4.73
CA LYS A 43 -33.99 13.09 -3.90
C LYS A 43 -33.03 13.23 -2.70
N TRP A 44 -32.51 12.13 -2.20
CA TRP A 44 -31.54 12.13 -1.08
C TRP A 44 -30.08 12.23 -1.53
N GLY A 45 -29.82 12.38 -2.84
CA GLY A 45 -28.49 12.59 -3.39
C GLY A 45 -27.72 11.30 -3.70
N TYR A 46 -28.43 10.17 -3.81
CA TYR A 46 -27.84 8.89 -4.22
C TYR A 46 -28.03 8.63 -5.72
N GLU A 47 -27.09 7.95 -6.35
CA GLU A 47 -27.27 7.36 -7.68
C GLU A 47 -27.99 6.01 -7.54
N ALA A 48 -29.25 5.96 -7.95
CA ALA A 48 -30.06 4.75 -7.83
C ALA A 48 -29.78 3.79 -9.00
N VAL A 49 -29.24 2.61 -8.70
CA VAL A 49 -29.13 1.47 -9.61
C VAL A 49 -30.33 0.56 -9.33
N MET A 50 -31.13 0.26 -10.35
CA MET A 50 -32.35 -0.51 -10.17
C MET A 50 -32.18 -1.94 -10.69
N ALA A 51 -32.76 -2.90 -10.00
CA ALA A 51 -32.91 -4.29 -10.44
C ALA A 51 -34.36 -4.72 -10.29
N SER A 52 -34.87 -5.51 -11.21
CA SER A 52 -36.26 -5.99 -11.26
C SER A 52 -36.43 -7.38 -10.65
N ASP A 53 -35.36 -8.07 -10.38
CA ASP A 53 -35.34 -9.39 -9.76
C ASP A 53 -34.03 -9.68 -9.05
N GLY A 54 -33.99 -10.76 -8.25
CA GLY A 54 -32.80 -11.13 -7.50
C GLY A 54 -31.61 -11.57 -8.35
N ASN A 55 -31.83 -12.12 -9.53
CA ASN A 55 -30.72 -12.51 -10.42
C ASN A 55 -30.05 -11.27 -11.04
N GLU A 56 -30.84 -10.25 -11.38
CA GLU A 56 -30.32 -8.96 -11.83
C GLU A 56 -29.57 -8.25 -10.71
N ALA A 57 -30.12 -8.23 -9.49
CA ALA A 57 -29.49 -7.69 -8.30
C ALA A 57 -28.14 -8.38 -8.05
N LEU A 58 -28.08 -9.70 -8.09
CA LEU A 58 -26.85 -10.46 -7.89
C LEU A 58 -25.78 -10.10 -8.96
N ARG A 59 -26.17 -10.04 -10.24
CA ARG A 59 -25.26 -9.65 -11.33
C ARG A 59 -24.65 -8.26 -11.13
N VAL A 60 -25.45 -7.30 -10.64
CA VAL A 60 -24.97 -5.95 -10.32
C VAL A 60 -23.99 -5.97 -9.16
N LEU A 61 -24.28 -6.74 -8.11
CA LEU A 61 -23.44 -6.84 -6.91
C LEU A 61 -22.15 -7.66 -7.16
N GLU A 62 -22.13 -8.56 -8.14
CA GLU A 62 -20.95 -9.32 -8.54
C GLU A 62 -20.09 -8.61 -9.61
N GLY A 63 -20.54 -7.48 -10.14
CA GLY A 63 -19.82 -6.69 -11.13
C GLY A 63 -18.44 -6.18 -10.67
N GLU A 64 -17.71 -5.52 -11.56
CA GLU A 64 -16.37 -4.97 -11.25
C GLU A 64 -16.42 -3.78 -10.27
N ASN A 65 -17.49 -2.98 -10.32
CA ASN A 65 -17.67 -1.83 -9.43
C ASN A 65 -19.10 -1.84 -8.82
N PRO A 66 -19.36 -2.71 -7.85
CA PRO A 66 -20.70 -2.88 -7.28
C PRO A 66 -21.07 -1.68 -6.40
N PRO A 67 -22.38 -1.35 -6.32
CA PRO A 67 -22.90 -0.49 -5.27
C PRO A 67 -22.59 -1.08 -3.89
N ARG A 68 -22.04 -0.27 -2.98
CA ARG A 68 -21.69 -0.73 -1.63
C ARG A 68 -22.87 -0.74 -0.66
N LEU A 69 -24.04 -0.20 -1.07
CA LEU A 69 -25.29 -0.26 -0.34
C LEU A 69 -26.37 -0.85 -1.24
N ALA A 70 -27.05 -1.87 -0.75
CA ALA A 70 -28.15 -2.54 -1.45
C ALA A 70 -29.41 -2.51 -0.59
N VAL A 71 -30.53 -2.15 -1.20
CA VAL A 71 -31.88 -2.28 -0.66
C VAL A 71 -32.57 -3.36 -1.48
N LEU A 72 -32.85 -4.50 -0.88
CA LEU A 72 -33.38 -5.68 -1.57
C LEU A 72 -34.76 -6.01 -1.03
N ASP A 73 -35.74 -6.16 -1.90
CA ASP A 73 -37.00 -6.78 -1.49
C ASP A 73 -36.75 -8.23 -1.11
N TRP A 74 -37.43 -8.68 -0.07
CA TRP A 74 -37.37 -10.06 0.38
C TRP A 74 -37.86 -11.01 -0.70
N MET A 75 -39.08 -10.74 -1.23
CA MET A 75 -39.75 -11.60 -2.21
C MET A 75 -39.58 -11.04 -3.63
N MET A 76 -38.79 -11.68 -4.43
CA MET A 76 -38.60 -11.34 -5.84
C MET A 76 -38.65 -12.58 -6.73
N PRO A 77 -39.06 -12.46 -8.01
CA PRO A 77 -39.05 -13.57 -8.94
C PRO A 77 -37.66 -14.17 -9.15
N GLY A 78 -37.58 -15.47 -9.30
CA GLY A 78 -36.36 -16.21 -9.64
C GLY A 78 -35.39 -16.42 -8.46
N MET A 79 -35.02 -15.38 -7.76
CA MET A 79 -34.19 -15.43 -6.56
C MET A 79 -34.68 -14.39 -5.59
N ASP A 80 -34.94 -14.76 -4.34
CA ASP A 80 -35.35 -13.83 -3.31
C ASP A 80 -34.17 -13.03 -2.73
N GLY A 81 -34.50 -11.94 -1.99
CA GLY A 81 -33.46 -11.06 -1.45
C GLY A 81 -32.57 -11.72 -0.42
N VAL A 82 -33.10 -12.71 0.32
CA VAL A 82 -32.35 -13.48 1.33
C VAL A 82 -31.31 -14.38 0.64
N ASP A 83 -31.67 -15.00 -0.48
CA ASP A 83 -30.74 -15.83 -1.24
C ASP A 83 -29.65 -14.99 -1.92
N VAL A 84 -29.98 -13.79 -2.40
CA VAL A 84 -28.97 -12.82 -2.87
C VAL A 84 -27.99 -12.51 -1.74
N CYS A 85 -28.51 -12.23 -0.53
CA CYS A 85 -27.69 -11.93 0.64
C CYS A 85 -26.75 -13.11 0.97
N ARG A 86 -27.25 -14.34 1.07
CA ARG A 86 -26.43 -15.55 1.34
C ARG A 86 -25.32 -15.72 0.32
N LYS A 87 -25.60 -15.51 -0.98
CA LYS A 87 -24.59 -15.63 -2.04
C LYS A 87 -23.50 -14.58 -1.92
N ILE A 88 -23.86 -13.32 -1.70
CA ILE A 88 -22.90 -12.23 -1.52
C ILE A 88 -21.99 -12.49 -0.30
N ARG A 89 -22.58 -12.93 0.82
CA ARG A 89 -21.79 -13.25 2.03
C ARG A 89 -20.88 -14.46 1.86
N SER A 90 -21.35 -15.51 1.17
CA SER A 90 -20.54 -16.71 0.93
C SER A 90 -19.36 -16.46 -0.01
N SER A 91 -19.42 -15.48 -0.89
CA SER A 91 -18.32 -15.13 -1.79
C SER A 91 -17.12 -14.48 -1.08
N ASN A 92 -17.29 -14.03 0.17
CA ASN A 92 -16.28 -13.34 0.99
C ASN A 92 -15.53 -12.22 0.23
N ARG A 93 -16.25 -11.53 -0.64
CA ARG A 93 -15.71 -10.56 -1.61
C ARG A 93 -15.55 -9.18 -0.96
N GLU A 94 -14.46 -8.51 -1.26
CA GLU A 94 -14.30 -7.08 -0.99
C GLU A 94 -14.62 -6.26 -2.25
N PRO A 95 -15.13 -5.03 -2.12
CA PRO A 95 -15.47 -4.34 -0.86
C PRO A 95 -16.77 -4.84 -0.22
N TYR A 96 -16.90 -4.67 1.10
CA TYR A 96 -18.11 -4.99 1.86
C TYR A 96 -19.32 -4.24 1.33
N ILE A 97 -20.46 -4.95 1.21
CA ILE A 97 -21.74 -4.41 0.75
C ILE A 97 -22.72 -4.43 1.93
N TYR A 98 -23.23 -3.26 2.30
CA TYR A 98 -24.30 -3.14 3.29
C TYR A 98 -25.63 -3.51 2.65
N ILE A 99 -26.35 -4.49 3.22
CA ILE A 99 -27.60 -5.02 2.68
C ILE A 99 -28.73 -4.71 3.65
N LEU A 100 -29.72 -3.94 3.17
CA LEU A 100 -30.99 -3.66 3.84
C LEU A 100 -32.09 -4.48 3.15
N LEU A 101 -32.71 -5.40 3.88
CA LEU A 101 -33.87 -6.16 3.37
C LEU A 101 -35.17 -5.40 3.59
N LEU A 102 -36.05 -5.36 2.57
CA LEU A 102 -37.43 -4.90 2.69
C LEU A 102 -38.32 -6.13 2.80
N THR A 103 -39.12 -6.23 3.84
CA THR A 103 -39.95 -7.42 4.08
C THR A 103 -41.41 -7.07 4.42
N ALA A 104 -42.36 -7.85 3.91
CA ALA A 104 -43.74 -7.82 4.36
C ALA A 104 -44.00 -8.73 5.57
N ARG A 105 -42.97 -9.54 5.95
CA ARG A 105 -43.06 -10.50 7.04
C ARG A 105 -42.77 -9.81 8.37
N THR A 106 -43.57 -10.07 9.36
CA THR A 106 -43.50 -9.45 10.71
C THR A 106 -43.21 -10.47 11.80
N GLU A 107 -43.18 -11.76 11.47
CA GLU A 107 -42.91 -12.81 12.44
C GLU A 107 -41.42 -12.86 12.81
N SER A 108 -41.16 -13.12 14.09
CA SER A 108 -39.77 -13.12 14.62
C SER A 108 -38.87 -14.13 13.92
N GLU A 109 -39.41 -15.27 13.48
CA GLU A 109 -38.66 -16.32 12.80
C GLU A 109 -38.15 -15.88 11.43
N ASP A 110 -38.99 -15.17 10.65
CA ASP A 110 -38.58 -14.64 9.34
C ASP A 110 -37.49 -13.56 9.47
N LEU A 111 -37.58 -12.70 10.49
CA LEU A 111 -36.59 -11.66 10.73
C LEU A 111 -35.22 -12.27 11.10
N ILE A 112 -35.24 -13.35 11.89
CA ILE A 112 -34.02 -14.11 12.23
C ILE A 112 -33.42 -14.72 10.96
N GLU A 113 -34.23 -15.30 10.07
CA GLU A 113 -33.75 -15.88 8.81
C GLU A 113 -32.99 -14.85 7.95
N GLY A 114 -33.53 -13.63 7.81
CA GLY A 114 -32.88 -12.56 7.05
C GLY A 114 -31.54 -12.12 7.65
N MET A 115 -31.47 -12.01 8.99
CA MET A 115 -30.24 -11.65 9.69
C MET A 115 -29.21 -12.79 9.64
N ASP A 116 -29.63 -14.05 9.79
CA ASP A 116 -28.76 -15.23 9.68
C ASP A 116 -28.22 -15.42 8.24
N ALA A 117 -28.97 -14.95 7.23
CA ALA A 117 -28.50 -14.89 5.85
C ALA A 117 -27.40 -13.83 5.65
N GLY A 118 -27.16 -12.98 6.65
CA GLY A 118 -26.11 -11.96 6.66
C GLY A 118 -26.56 -10.58 6.20
N ALA A 119 -27.86 -10.27 6.25
CA ALA A 119 -28.34 -8.90 6.10
C ALA A 119 -27.84 -8.03 7.26
N ASP A 120 -27.57 -6.75 6.99
CA ASP A 120 -27.11 -5.81 8.02
C ASP A 120 -28.29 -5.15 8.75
N ASP A 121 -29.43 -5.04 8.07
CA ASP A 121 -30.63 -4.45 8.63
C ASP A 121 -31.87 -4.91 7.82
N TYR A 122 -33.04 -4.68 8.37
CA TYR A 122 -34.31 -4.92 7.67
C TYR A 122 -35.29 -3.79 7.90
N LEU A 123 -36.27 -3.66 7.02
CA LEU A 123 -37.34 -2.70 7.11
C LEU A 123 -38.65 -3.34 6.67
N THR A 124 -39.67 -3.31 7.56
CA THR A 124 -40.98 -3.92 7.30
C THR A 124 -41.83 -3.03 6.42
N LYS A 125 -42.51 -3.64 5.42
CA LYS A 125 -43.53 -3.00 4.58
C LYS A 125 -44.92 -3.05 5.31
N PRO A 126 -45.73 -1.96 5.25
CA PRO A 126 -45.44 -0.68 4.60
C PRO A 126 -44.54 0.22 5.46
N PHE A 127 -43.55 0.84 4.85
CA PHE A 127 -42.68 1.78 5.51
C PHE A 127 -42.87 3.21 5.01
N ASN A 128 -42.51 4.19 5.82
CA ASN A 128 -42.48 5.57 5.38
C ASN A 128 -41.08 6.00 4.87
N ALA A 129 -41.07 7.06 4.05
CA ALA A 129 -39.82 7.56 3.46
C ALA A 129 -38.76 7.99 4.50
N HIS A 130 -39.19 8.45 5.67
CA HIS A 130 -38.28 8.86 6.73
C HIS A 130 -37.56 7.66 7.35
N GLU A 131 -38.27 6.56 7.58
CA GLU A 131 -37.72 5.33 8.13
C GLU A 131 -36.67 4.71 7.20
N LEU A 132 -36.99 4.55 5.92
CA LEU A 132 -36.01 4.09 4.91
C LEU A 132 -34.79 4.99 4.87
N ARG A 133 -34.99 6.32 4.90
CA ARG A 133 -33.86 7.29 4.89
C ARG A 133 -32.95 7.13 6.09
N VAL A 134 -33.51 6.89 7.28
CA VAL A 134 -32.71 6.68 8.51
C VAL A 134 -31.84 5.43 8.38
N ARG A 135 -32.42 4.31 7.87
CA ARG A 135 -31.69 3.05 7.66
C ARG A 135 -30.57 3.18 6.62
N ILE A 136 -30.86 3.80 5.48
CA ILE A 136 -29.83 4.07 4.44
C ILE A 136 -28.70 4.96 4.97
N ARG A 137 -29.02 5.99 5.77
CA ARG A 137 -27.99 6.83 6.41
C ARG A 137 -27.14 6.05 7.42
N ALA A 138 -27.76 5.14 8.18
CA ALA A 138 -27.04 4.26 9.09
C ALA A 138 -26.07 3.35 8.32
N GLY A 139 -26.56 2.72 7.25
CA GLY A 139 -25.72 1.90 6.36
C GLY A 139 -24.57 2.69 5.74
N ARG A 140 -24.82 3.90 5.20
CA ARG A 140 -23.76 4.78 4.69
C ARG A 140 -22.71 5.06 5.76
N ARG A 141 -23.12 5.43 6.96
CA ARG A 141 -22.20 5.72 8.07
C ARG A 141 -21.32 4.52 8.42
N ILE A 142 -21.86 3.30 8.40
CA ILE A 142 -21.10 2.07 8.65
C ILE A 142 -20.05 1.88 7.55
N LEU A 143 -20.41 2.09 6.28
CA LEU A 143 -19.51 1.99 5.15
C LEU A 143 -18.38 3.05 5.20
N ASP A 144 -18.71 4.30 5.55
CA ASP A 144 -17.76 5.39 5.70
C ASP A 144 -16.74 5.06 6.83
N LEU A 145 -17.21 4.62 7.99
CA LEU A 145 -16.36 4.22 9.12
C LEU A 145 -15.45 3.02 8.78
N GLN A 146 -15.97 2.05 8.03
CA GLN A 146 -15.18 0.90 7.59
C GLN A 146 -14.06 1.34 6.63
N GLU A 147 -14.37 2.25 5.71
CA GLU A 147 -13.37 2.80 4.79
C GLU A 147 -12.29 3.60 5.52
N GLU A 148 -12.67 4.43 6.50
CA GLU A 148 -11.73 5.13 7.37
C GLU A 148 -10.82 4.16 8.15
N LEU A 149 -11.41 3.09 8.70
CA LEU A 149 -10.65 2.06 9.42
C LEU A 149 -9.65 1.35 8.51
N LEU A 150 -10.04 0.98 7.29
CA LEU A 150 -9.15 0.35 6.32
C LEU A 150 -8.00 1.29 5.92
N LYS A 151 -8.29 2.57 5.66
CA LYS A 151 -7.27 3.59 5.36
C LYS A 151 -6.31 3.80 6.53
N ALA A 152 -6.84 3.91 7.75
CA ALA A 152 -6.02 4.05 8.94
C ALA A 152 -5.14 2.82 9.19
N ARG A 153 -5.67 1.61 8.99
CA ARG A 153 -4.91 0.36 9.10
C ARG A 153 -3.78 0.29 8.09
N GLU A 154 -4.03 0.67 6.82
CA GLU A 154 -2.99 0.65 5.79
C GLU A 154 -1.90 1.71 6.07
N ALA A 155 -2.30 2.92 6.49
CA ALA A 155 -1.34 3.96 6.89
C ALA A 155 -0.46 3.52 8.07
N LEU A 156 -1.05 2.86 9.09
CA LEU A 156 -0.29 2.28 10.20
C LEU A 156 0.64 1.17 9.76
N ARG A 157 0.20 0.33 8.81
CA ARG A 157 1.04 -0.73 8.23
C ARG A 157 2.22 -0.15 7.47
N GLU A 158 1.99 0.87 6.64
CA GLU A 158 3.07 1.58 5.93
C GLU A 158 4.07 2.19 6.92
N GLN A 159 3.59 2.88 7.97
CA GLN A 159 4.46 3.43 9.01
C GLN A 159 5.25 2.36 9.77
N ALA A 160 4.64 1.21 10.05
CA ALA A 160 5.29 0.11 10.75
C ALA A 160 6.35 -0.61 9.88
N THR A 161 6.19 -0.63 8.56
CA THR A 161 6.99 -1.46 7.66
C THR A 161 7.95 -0.68 6.76
N HIS A 162 7.71 0.63 6.54
CA HIS A 162 8.51 1.44 5.64
C HIS A 162 9.27 2.57 6.37
N ASP A 163 10.38 2.99 5.79
CA ASP A 163 11.11 4.17 6.22
C ASP A 163 10.39 5.44 5.75
N GLY A 164 10.03 6.32 6.67
CA GLY A 164 9.22 7.50 6.40
C GLY A 164 9.87 8.53 5.46
N LEU A 165 11.20 8.49 5.27
CA LEU A 165 11.90 9.40 4.37
C LEU A 165 11.96 8.87 2.93
N THR A 166 12.32 7.60 2.78
CA THR A 166 12.64 7.00 1.47
C THR A 166 11.49 6.18 0.88
N GLY A 167 10.50 5.79 1.69
CA GLY A 167 9.42 4.88 1.30
C GLY A 167 9.88 3.46 0.98
N LEU A 168 11.11 3.10 1.33
CA LEU A 168 11.65 1.74 1.26
C LEU A 168 11.29 0.95 2.52
N TRP A 169 11.55 -0.36 2.52
CA TRP A 169 11.40 -1.14 3.75
C TRP A 169 12.27 -0.54 4.87
N ASN A 170 11.74 -0.45 6.09
CA ASN A 170 12.54 -0.03 7.24
C ASN A 170 13.49 -1.15 7.71
N TYR A 171 14.37 -0.84 8.65
CA TYR A 171 15.37 -1.75 9.21
C TYR A 171 14.79 -3.10 9.65
N THR A 172 13.69 -3.08 10.41
CA THR A 172 13.07 -4.31 10.93
C THR A 172 12.52 -5.17 9.82
N THR A 173 11.74 -4.58 8.92
CA THR A 173 11.07 -5.30 7.85
C THR A 173 12.05 -5.86 6.82
N ILE A 174 13.14 -5.15 6.48
CA ILE A 174 14.10 -5.69 5.52
C ILE A 174 14.85 -6.90 6.09
N LEU A 175 15.11 -6.93 7.40
CA LEU A 175 15.71 -8.10 8.05
C LEU A 175 14.74 -9.28 8.15
N GLU A 176 13.46 -9.03 8.43
CA GLU A 176 12.42 -10.06 8.39
C GLU A 176 12.33 -10.68 7.00
N LYS A 177 12.30 -9.86 5.94
CA LYS A 177 12.31 -10.33 4.55
C LYS A 177 13.55 -11.17 4.23
N LEU A 178 14.73 -10.76 4.70
CA LEU A 178 15.94 -11.56 4.55
C LEU A 178 15.81 -12.92 5.24
N GLN A 179 15.27 -12.95 6.45
CA GLN A 179 15.06 -14.18 7.21
C GLN A 179 14.09 -15.13 6.47
N ASP A 180 12.98 -14.61 5.96
CA ASP A 180 11.99 -15.38 5.22
C ASP A 180 12.57 -15.97 3.94
N GLU A 181 13.34 -15.19 3.18
CA GLU A 181 13.98 -15.65 1.94
C GLU A 181 15.08 -16.68 2.21
N LEU A 182 15.86 -16.53 3.27
CA LEU A 182 16.85 -17.55 3.66
C LEU A 182 16.17 -18.85 4.10
N ALA A 183 15.06 -18.77 4.82
CA ALA A 183 14.27 -19.95 5.19
C ALA A 183 13.66 -20.65 3.96
N ARG A 184 13.21 -19.88 2.96
CA ARG A 184 12.73 -20.39 1.68
C ARG A 184 13.86 -21.07 0.89
N ALA A 185 15.00 -20.41 0.81
CA ALA A 185 16.18 -20.86 0.08
C ALA A 185 16.69 -22.23 0.55
N VAL A 186 16.65 -22.49 1.86
CA VAL A 186 16.99 -23.80 2.44
C VAL A 186 16.06 -24.90 1.93
N ARG A 187 14.76 -24.63 1.81
CA ARG A 187 13.78 -25.61 1.34
C ARG A 187 13.85 -25.87 -0.16
N GLU A 188 14.13 -24.83 -0.93
CA GLU A 188 14.10 -24.87 -2.40
C GLU A 188 15.48 -25.08 -3.03
N GLY A 189 16.55 -25.05 -2.24
CA GLY A 189 17.92 -25.33 -2.71
C GLY A 189 18.51 -24.21 -3.57
N HIS A 190 18.13 -22.95 -3.35
CA HIS A 190 18.69 -21.82 -4.10
C HIS A 190 19.52 -20.88 -3.21
N ALA A 191 20.33 -20.03 -3.83
CA ALA A 191 21.15 -19.05 -3.13
C ALA A 191 20.33 -17.78 -2.82
N VAL A 192 20.70 -17.08 -1.74
CA VAL A 192 20.28 -15.71 -1.45
C VAL A 192 21.51 -14.85 -1.29
N SER A 193 21.53 -13.73 -1.99
CA SER A 193 22.59 -12.73 -1.84
C SER A 193 22.06 -11.46 -1.19
N VAL A 194 22.94 -10.74 -0.53
CA VAL A 194 22.66 -9.41 0.03
C VAL A 194 23.69 -8.40 -0.44
N LEU A 195 23.23 -7.17 -0.63
CA LEU A 195 24.08 -6.01 -0.87
C LEU A 195 23.89 -5.03 0.28
N ILE A 196 24.98 -4.60 0.92
CA ILE A 196 24.98 -3.42 1.78
C ILE A 196 25.55 -2.26 0.96
N VAL A 197 24.73 -1.23 0.78
CA VAL A 197 25.04 -0.03 -0.01
C VAL A 197 25.19 1.14 0.95
N ASP A 198 26.27 1.89 0.85
CA ASP A 198 26.53 3.08 1.66
C ASP A 198 26.88 4.25 0.75
N LEU A 199 26.23 5.40 0.96
CA LEU A 199 26.48 6.62 0.19
C LEU A 199 27.81 7.26 0.61
N ASP A 200 28.74 7.32 -0.31
CA ASP A 200 30.10 7.83 -0.05
C ASP A 200 30.09 9.29 0.41
N ARG A 201 30.79 9.55 1.52
CA ARG A 201 30.94 10.90 2.10
C ARG A 201 29.60 11.61 2.41
N PHE A 202 28.53 10.88 2.69
CA PHE A 202 27.21 11.46 2.92
C PHE A 202 27.18 12.47 4.08
N LYS A 203 27.98 12.24 5.12
CA LYS A 203 28.13 13.21 6.21
C LYS A 203 28.61 14.57 5.68
N ALA A 204 29.56 14.61 4.75
CA ALA A 204 30.04 15.87 4.15
C ALA A 204 28.93 16.59 3.36
N VAL A 205 28.04 15.84 2.73
CA VAL A 205 26.83 16.41 2.06
C VAL A 205 25.96 17.14 3.09
N ASN A 206 25.65 16.49 4.23
CA ASN A 206 24.87 17.10 5.30
C ASN A 206 25.56 18.32 5.91
N ASP A 207 26.87 18.20 6.20
CA ASP A 207 27.65 19.28 6.83
C ASP A 207 27.79 20.49 5.91
N THR A 208 27.84 20.30 4.59
CA THR A 208 28.04 21.39 3.62
C THR A 208 26.73 22.00 3.11
N TYR A 209 25.72 21.16 2.84
CA TYR A 209 24.47 21.57 2.16
C TYR A 209 23.23 21.48 3.05
N GLY A 210 23.39 21.01 4.30
CA GLY A 210 22.32 20.85 5.28
C GLY A 210 21.51 19.56 5.09
N HIS A 211 20.81 19.17 6.15
CA HIS A 211 20.03 17.93 6.21
C HIS A 211 18.95 17.80 5.13
N LEU A 212 18.34 18.92 4.71
CA LEU A 212 17.33 18.90 3.64
C LEU A 212 17.91 18.44 2.29
N ALA A 213 19.17 18.79 1.99
CA ALA A 213 19.87 18.30 0.80
C ALA A 213 20.21 16.82 0.94
N GLY A 214 20.67 16.38 2.11
CA GLY A 214 20.89 14.96 2.40
C GLY A 214 19.61 14.12 2.27
N ASP A 215 18.50 14.62 2.79
CA ASP A 215 17.19 13.98 2.66
C ASP A 215 16.77 13.81 1.20
N ALA A 216 17.00 14.83 0.36
CA ALA A 216 16.74 14.73 -1.07
C ALA A 216 17.60 13.67 -1.76
N VAL A 217 18.88 13.58 -1.39
CA VAL A 217 19.81 12.55 -1.86
C VAL A 217 19.32 11.15 -1.45
N LEU A 218 18.95 10.95 -0.19
CA LEU A 218 18.46 9.65 0.31
C LEU A 218 17.18 9.20 -0.41
N ARG A 219 16.21 10.10 -0.62
CA ARG A 219 14.98 9.78 -1.36
C ARG A 219 15.27 9.35 -2.80
N ASP A 220 16.10 10.11 -3.48
CA ASP A 220 16.43 9.82 -4.88
C ASP A 220 17.29 8.56 -5.01
N ALA A 221 18.24 8.32 -4.07
CA ALA A 221 19.02 7.09 -4.02
C ALA A 221 18.13 5.87 -3.87
N GLY A 222 17.16 5.90 -2.94
CA GLY A 222 16.17 4.84 -2.77
C GLY A 222 15.37 4.58 -4.05
N ARG A 223 14.91 5.63 -4.71
CA ARG A 223 14.18 5.55 -5.98
C ARG A 223 15.02 4.92 -7.09
N ARG A 224 16.28 5.34 -7.26
CA ARG A 224 17.21 4.80 -8.26
C ARG A 224 17.52 3.34 -8.01
N MET A 225 17.77 2.93 -6.76
CA MET A 225 17.99 1.53 -6.40
C MET A 225 16.78 0.68 -6.74
N LYS A 226 15.58 1.12 -6.36
CA LYS A 226 14.34 0.39 -6.64
C LYS A 226 14.05 0.25 -8.14
N ALA A 227 14.50 1.19 -8.97
CA ALA A 227 14.30 1.15 -10.42
C ALA A 227 15.19 0.12 -11.15
N VAL A 228 16.32 -0.28 -10.57
CA VAL A 228 17.29 -1.18 -11.21
C VAL A 228 17.28 -2.59 -10.65
N VAL A 229 16.57 -2.85 -9.57
CA VAL A 229 16.34 -4.19 -9.01
C VAL A 229 15.07 -4.81 -9.56
N ARG A 230 14.93 -6.13 -9.43
CA ARG A 230 13.74 -6.86 -9.89
C ARG A 230 12.57 -6.66 -8.94
N ARG A 231 11.35 -6.90 -9.40
CA ARG A 231 10.12 -6.72 -8.59
C ARG A 231 10.12 -7.53 -7.29
N TYR A 232 10.73 -8.70 -7.29
CA TYR A 232 10.80 -9.59 -6.13
C TYR A 232 12.04 -9.38 -5.26
N ASP A 233 12.99 -8.55 -5.70
CA ASP A 233 14.10 -8.12 -4.84
C ASP A 233 13.58 -7.12 -3.80
N ALA A 234 14.10 -7.18 -2.59
CA ALA A 234 13.70 -6.26 -1.53
C ALA A 234 14.79 -5.22 -1.31
N VAL A 235 14.39 -3.94 -1.19
CA VAL A 235 15.27 -2.82 -0.89
C VAL A 235 14.79 -2.15 0.39
N GLY A 236 15.65 -1.98 1.37
CA GLY A 236 15.35 -1.33 2.65
C GLY A 236 16.42 -0.35 3.09
N ARG A 237 16.02 0.64 3.87
CA ARG A 237 16.96 1.52 4.57
C ARG A 237 17.43 0.83 5.84
N TYR A 238 18.73 0.52 5.89
CA TYR A 238 19.33 -0.26 6.96
C TYR A 238 19.90 0.63 8.07
N GLY A 239 20.40 1.82 7.73
CA GLY A 239 20.96 2.80 8.64
C GLY A 239 20.69 4.24 8.18
N GLY A 240 21.45 5.19 8.68
CA GLY A 240 21.34 6.59 8.31
C GLY A 240 21.48 6.83 6.80
N GLU A 241 22.60 6.36 6.24
CA GLU A 241 22.99 6.47 4.82
C GLU A 241 23.20 5.09 4.18
N GLU A 242 22.81 4.03 4.90
CA GLU A 242 23.01 2.64 4.50
C GLU A 242 21.72 1.99 4.05
N PHE A 243 21.80 1.19 3.00
CA PHE A 243 20.69 0.44 2.44
C PHE A 243 21.03 -1.04 2.34
N LEU A 244 20.07 -1.90 2.57
CA LEU A 244 20.19 -3.35 2.41
C LEU A 244 19.30 -3.80 1.24
N ILE A 245 19.89 -4.54 0.29
CA ILE A 245 19.16 -5.14 -0.82
C ILE A 245 19.25 -6.66 -0.67
N VAL A 246 18.11 -7.34 -0.71
CA VAL A 246 18.01 -8.79 -0.66
C VAL A 246 17.67 -9.30 -2.06
N LEU A 247 18.46 -10.23 -2.55
CA LEU A 247 18.39 -10.80 -3.90
C LEU A 247 18.13 -12.31 -3.85
N PRO A 248 16.87 -12.75 -3.85
CA PRO A 248 16.51 -14.17 -3.88
C PRO A 248 16.95 -14.84 -5.17
N GLY A 249 17.42 -16.09 -5.09
CA GLY A 249 17.83 -16.86 -6.27
C GLY A 249 19.06 -16.32 -7.00
N CYS A 250 19.82 -15.42 -6.39
CA CYS A 250 21.07 -14.87 -6.95
C CYS A 250 22.29 -15.51 -6.28
N ASP A 251 23.19 -16.05 -7.08
CA ASP A 251 24.53 -16.43 -6.67
C ASP A 251 25.45 -15.19 -6.53
N LEU A 252 26.69 -15.41 -6.07
CA LEU A 252 27.63 -14.33 -5.83
C LEU A 252 27.98 -13.54 -7.11
N ALA A 253 28.11 -14.21 -8.26
CA ALA A 253 28.46 -13.56 -9.52
C ALA A 253 27.32 -12.70 -10.05
N GLN A 254 26.10 -13.21 -9.99
CA GLN A 254 24.88 -12.48 -10.35
C GLN A 254 24.65 -11.27 -9.42
N ALA A 255 24.89 -11.45 -8.12
CA ALA A 255 24.77 -10.38 -7.13
C ALA A 255 25.82 -9.27 -7.35
N ALA A 256 27.05 -9.63 -7.74
CA ALA A 256 28.09 -8.66 -8.10
C ALA A 256 27.69 -7.81 -9.32
N LEU A 257 27.14 -8.44 -10.36
CA LEU A 257 26.61 -7.71 -11.52
C LEU A 257 25.44 -6.79 -11.16
N GLN A 258 24.56 -7.23 -10.27
CA GLN A 258 23.45 -6.41 -9.81
C GLN A 258 23.95 -5.25 -8.94
N ALA A 259 24.94 -5.48 -8.09
CA ALA A 259 25.58 -4.44 -7.28
C ALA A 259 26.22 -3.35 -8.16
N GLU A 260 26.90 -3.75 -9.24
CA GLU A 260 27.49 -2.80 -10.18
C GLU A 260 26.42 -1.95 -10.88
N ARG A 261 25.29 -2.54 -11.29
CA ARG A 261 24.14 -1.79 -11.83
C ARG A 261 23.59 -0.76 -10.83
N VAL A 262 23.52 -1.12 -9.55
CA VAL A 262 23.08 -0.20 -8.49
C VAL A 262 24.08 0.94 -8.36
N ARG A 263 25.40 0.64 -8.29
CA ARG A 263 26.45 1.65 -8.20
C ARG A 263 26.42 2.62 -9.38
N GLU A 264 26.33 2.08 -10.60
CA GLU A 264 26.22 2.89 -11.82
C GLU A 264 24.97 3.77 -11.83
N ALA A 265 23.83 3.26 -11.45
CA ALA A 265 22.57 4.03 -11.39
C ALA A 265 22.64 5.20 -10.40
N LEU A 266 23.36 5.02 -9.28
CA LEU A 266 23.56 6.09 -8.31
C LEU A 266 24.58 7.14 -8.81
N ALA A 267 25.62 6.71 -9.53
CA ALA A 267 26.65 7.60 -10.07
C ALA A 267 26.27 8.26 -11.41
N ALA A 268 25.29 7.76 -12.15
CA ALA A 268 24.97 8.15 -13.53
C ALA A 268 24.58 9.61 -13.71
N ALA A 269 23.90 10.20 -12.73
CA ALA A 269 23.43 11.58 -12.80
C ALA A 269 23.49 12.25 -11.42
N PRO A 270 23.74 13.57 -11.36
CA PRO A 270 23.70 14.32 -10.13
C PRO A 270 22.31 14.19 -9.43
N PHE A 271 22.32 14.23 -8.12
CA PHE A 271 21.12 14.26 -7.29
C PHE A 271 20.57 15.70 -7.27
N ALA A 272 19.29 15.85 -7.64
CA ALA A 272 18.64 17.14 -7.58
C ALA A 272 18.36 17.55 -6.13
N THR A 273 18.89 18.69 -5.70
CA THR A 273 18.59 19.27 -4.39
C THR A 273 18.13 20.71 -4.56
N ALA A 274 17.55 21.29 -3.51
CA ALA A 274 17.09 22.69 -3.55
C ALA A 274 18.25 23.69 -3.72
N ALA A 275 19.47 23.33 -3.31
CA ALA A 275 20.65 24.20 -3.40
C ALA A 275 21.32 24.11 -4.78
N MET A 276 21.69 22.90 -5.19
CA MET A 276 22.35 22.62 -6.47
C MET A 276 22.39 21.11 -6.73
N PRO A 277 22.58 20.65 -7.98
CA PRO A 277 22.80 19.24 -8.26
C PRO A 277 24.09 18.73 -7.60
N LEU A 278 24.01 17.61 -6.85
CA LEU A 278 25.14 17.03 -6.13
C LEU A 278 25.55 15.70 -6.74
N GLN A 279 26.85 15.50 -6.97
CA GLN A 279 27.38 14.21 -7.39
C GLN A 279 27.71 13.38 -6.14
N VAL A 280 27.01 12.27 -5.95
CA VAL A 280 27.24 11.33 -4.86
C VAL A 280 27.44 9.95 -5.45
N THR A 281 28.41 9.20 -4.93
CA THR A 281 28.67 7.80 -5.28
C THR A 281 28.32 6.88 -4.13
N CYS A 282 28.43 5.59 -4.32
CA CYS A 282 28.24 4.61 -3.24
C CYS A 282 29.32 3.53 -3.27
N SER A 283 29.60 2.99 -2.11
CA SER A 283 30.35 1.75 -1.94
C SER A 283 29.40 0.61 -1.62
N ILE A 284 29.66 -0.59 -2.14
CA ILE A 284 28.76 -1.73 -1.99
C ILE A 284 29.53 -2.96 -1.53
N GLY A 285 29.05 -3.60 -0.47
CA GLY A 285 29.48 -4.91 -0.01
C GLY A 285 28.50 -5.99 -0.42
N VAL A 286 29.00 -7.10 -0.94
CA VAL A 286 28.17 -8.24 -1.43
C VAL A 286 28.52 -9.49 -0.65
N ALA A 287 27.52 -10.23 -0.20
CA ALA A 287 27.66 -11.56 0.35
C ALA A 287 26.57 -12.49 -0.19
N CYS A 288 26.89 -13.79 -0.27
CA CYS A 288 25.98 -14.83 -0.78
C CYS A 288 25.99 -16.04 0.16
N SER A 289 24.82 -16.63 0.36
CA SER A 289 24.69 -17.84 1.19
C SER A 289 23.60 -18.78 0.72
N VAL A 290 23.80 -20.04 1.05
CA VAL A 290 22.77 -21.08 1.07
C VAL A 290 22.66 -21.56 2.52
N GLY A 291 21.63 -21.08 3.25
CA GLY A 291 21.29 -21.61 4.59
C GLY A 291 22.07 -21.04 5.79
N ARG A 292 22.70 -19.89 5.69
CA ARG A 292 23.32 -19.21 6.85
C ARG A 292 22.30 -18.39 7.64
N ALA A 293 22.62 -18.07 8.89
CA ALA A 293 21.87 -17.12 9.69
C ALA A 293 21.92 -15.70 9.08
N PRO A 294 20.82 -14.93 9.09
CA PRO A 294 20.76 -13.59 8.53
C PRO A 294 21.90 -12.67 8.98
N ASN A 295 22.16 -12.61 10.29
CA ASN A 295 23.20 -11.76 10.87
C ASN A 295 24.63 -12.12 10.38
N ALA A 296 24.89 -13.39 10.10
CA ALA A 296 26.20 -13.79 9.59
C ALA A 296 26.40 -13.33 8.14
N LEU A 297 25.34 -13.41 7.32
CA LEU A 297 25.38 -12.97 5.93
C LEU A 297 25.52 -11.44 5.82
N VAL A 298 24.77 -10.71 6.63
CA VAL A 298 24.84 -9.25 6.71
C VAL A 298 26.25 -8.79 7.15
N ARG A 299 26.81 -9.44 8.18
CA ARG A 299 28.19 -9.12 8.64
C ARG A 299 29.24 -9.37 7.54
N GLU A 300 29.12 -10.43 6.78
CA GLU A 300 30.04 -10.71 5.66
C GLU A 300 29.94 -9.62 4.57
N ALA A 301 28.73 -9.15 4.27
CA ALA A 301 28.52 -8.03 3.35
C ALA A 301 29.09 -6.72 3.91
N ASP A 302 28.97 -6.47 5.23
CA ASP A 302 29.55 -5.30 5.89
C ASP A 302 31.08 -5.31 5.84
N GLU A 303 31.72 -6.46 6.10
CA GLU A 303 33.17 -6.63 5.93
C GLU A 303 33.61 -6.37 4.47
N ALA A 304 32.78 -6.76 3.51
CA ALA A 304 33.03 -6.47 2.10
C ALA A 304 32.88 -4.97 1.80
N LEU A 305 31.85 -4.31 2.31
CA LEU A 305 31.65 -2.87 2.20
C LEU A 305 32.82 -2.08 2.77
N TYR A 306 33.32 -2.50 3.93
CA TYR A 306 34.50 -1.88 4.54
C TYR A 306 35.70 -1.93 3.59
N ARG A 307 35.98 -3.10 2.94
CA ARG A 307 37.03 -3.22 1.92
C ARG A 307 36.81 -2.29 0.73
N ALA A 308 35.56 -2.15 0.25
CA ALA A 308 35.23 -1.22 -0.83
C ALA A 308 35.57 0.23 -0.46
N LYS A 309 35.24 0.64 0.78
CA LYS A 309 35.57 1.99 1.29
C LYS A 309 37.09 2.23 1.42
N GLU A 310 37.86 1.24 1.96
CA GLU A 310 39.32 1.36 2.12
C GLU A 310 40.06 1.45 0.79
N GLN A 311 39.58 0.74 -0.21
CA GLN A 311 40.24 0.69 -1.53
C GLN A 311 39.91 1.90 -2.42
N GLY A 312 39.23 2.93 -1.91
CA GLY A 312 39.04 4.21 -2.59
C GLY A 312 37.57 4.52 -2.93
N ARG A 313 36.60 3.82 -2.36
CA ARG A 313 35.17 4.06 -2.53
C ARG A 313 34.68 3.89 -3.97
N ASN A 314 33.39 4.21 -4.23
CA ASN A 314 32.72 4.11 -5.53
C ASN A 314 32.98 2.76 -6.22
N ARG A 315 32.81 1.65 -5.51
CA ARG A 315 33.08 0.30 -5.98
C ARG A 315 32.30 -0.78 -5.27
N VAL A 316 32.30 -1.95 -5.86
CA VAL A 316 31.75 -3.16 -5.32
C VAL A 316 32.86 -4.08 -4.81
N ALA A 317 32.72 -4.61 -3.60
CA ALA A 317 33.55 -5.69 -3.09
C ALA A 317 32.66 -6.84 -2.61
N GLY A 318 33.13 -8.07 -2.75
CA GLY A 318 32.35 -9.24 -2.35
C GLY A 318 33.20 -10.35 -1.74
N GLY A 319 32.52 -11.29 -1.11
CA GLY A 319 33.09 -12.53 -0.62
C GLY A 319 32.04 -13.64 -0.65
N GLY A 320 32.48 -14.87 -0.83
CA GLY A 320 31.65 -16.06 -0.80
C GLY A 320 32.15 -17.09 0.22
N THR A 321 31.31 -18.07 0.51
CA THR A 321 31.59 -19.16 1.45
C THR A 321 32.78 -20.04 1.09
N ASP A 322 33.18 -20.03 -0.18
CA ASP A 322 34.33 -20.75 -0.76
C ASP A 322 35.64 -19.98 -0.66
N GLY A 323 35.65 -18.83 0.01
CA GLY A 323 36.82 -17.95 0.09
C GLY A 323 37.05 -17.10 -1.14
N ALA A 324 36.17 -17.17 -2.16
CA ALA A 324 36.21 -16.29 -3.31
C ALA A 324 36.02 -14.83 -2.86
N ARG A 325 36.98 -13.98 -3.14
CA ARG A 325 36.95 -12.54 -2.90
C ARG A 325 37.16 -11.82 -4.20
N PHE A 326 36.35 -10.78 -4.44
CA PHE A 326 36.51 -9.93 -5.60
C PHE A 326 36.35 -8.46 -5.20
N VAL A 327 36.97 -7.61 -6.02
CA VAL A 327 36.69 -6.17 -6.01
C VAL A 327 36.57 -5.75 -7.46
N VAL A 328 35.46 -5.15 -7.79
CA VAL A 328 35.22 -4.54 -9.10
C VAL A 328 35.52 -3.06 -8.96
N CYS A 329 36.57 -2.60 -9.65
CA CYS A 329 36.96 -1.20 -9.69
C CYS A 329 36.38 -0.55 -10.95
N TRP A 330 35.86 0.66 -10.79
CA TRP A 330 35.53 1.53 -11.91
C TRP A 330 36.80 2.34 -12.28
N ASP A 331 37.27 2.24 -13.54
CA ASP A 331 38.44 2.95 -14.06
C ASP A 331 38.09 4.33 -14.68
N GLY A 332 36.95 4.92 -14.32
CA GLY A 332 36.51 6.25 -14.76
C GLY A 332 37.12 7.39 -13.93
N PRO A 333 36.94 8.66 -14.36
CA PRO A 333 37.55 9.82 -13.71
C PRO A 333 37.07 9.95 -12.26
N PRO A 334 37.99 10.32 -11.32
CA PRO A 334 37.64 10.50 -9.92
C PRO A 334 36.54 11.56 -9.77
N ALA A 335 35.59 11.33 -8.85
CA ALA A 335 34.64 12.36 -8.45
C ALA A 335 35.43 13.61 -8.03
N ARG A 336 35.07 14.78 -8.58
CA ARG A 336 35.69 16.05 -8.20
C ARG A 336 35.64 16.20 -6.70
N GLU A 337 36.79 16.42 -6.08
CA GLU A 337 36.84 16.68 -4.64
C GLU A 337 35.97 17.89 -4.31
N ILE A 338 35.12 17.70 -3.35
CA ILE A 338 34.37 18.79 -2.72
C ILE A 338 35.35 19.46 -1.78
N SER A 339 35.90 20.59 -2.23
CA SER A 339 36.76 21.48 -1.43
C SER A 339 35.92 22.41 -0.56
#